data_96f02c6c8ce8d7a27c98616f8f2c33d3
#
_entry.id   96f02c6c8ce8d7a27c98616f8f2c33d3
#
_cell.length_a   1.000
_cell.length_b   1.000
_cell.length_c   1.000
_cell.angle_alpha   90.00
_cell.angle_beta   90.00
_cell.angle_gamma   90.00
#
_symmetry.space_group_name_H-M   'P 1'
#
loop_
_entity.id
_entity.type
_entity.pdbx_description
1 polymer ?
#
loop_
_entity_poly.entity_id
_entity_poly.type
_entity_poly.pdbx_seq_one_letter_code
_entity_poly.pdbx_strand_id
1 'polypeptide(L)'
;MNDPATHLLLADLIAFDTVSRHSNLALIDYVQRYLARYGVDSQLLPDASGQKASLLAVIGPQDKPGIVLSGHTDVVPVDGQQWQSDPFCLQQRDGRLYGRGAADMKG
;
A
#
# COMPACT_ATOMS: atom_id res chain seq x y z
N MET A 1 -9.38 -16.16 0.48
CA MET A 1 -7.91 -16.31 0.51
C MET A 1 -7.47 -16.18 1.96
N ASN A 2 -7.02 -17.25 2.55
CA ASN A 2 -6.68 -17.31 3.98
C ASN A 2 -5.17 -17.45 4.19
N ASP A 3 -4.37 -16.74 3.41
CA ASP A 3 -2.95 -16.67 3.67
C ASP A 3 -2.66 -15.65 4.79
N PRO A 4 -2.18 -16.09 5.96
CA PRO A 4 -1.90 -15.18 7.08
C PRO A 4 -0.88 -14.09 6.72
N ALA A 5 0.08 -14.37 5.86
CA ALA A 5 1.10 -13.40 5.46
C ALA A 5 0.49 -12.25 4.63
N THR A 6 -0.38 -12.58 3.67
CA THR A 6 -1.11 -11.58 2.88
C THR A 6 -2.03 -10.73 3.75
N HIS A 7 -2.70 -11.34 4.70
CA HIS A 7 -3.59 -10.63 5.63
C HIS A 7 -2.79 -9.64 6.52
N LEU A 8 -1.66 -10.06 7.05
CA LEU A 8 -0.78 -9.19 7.85
C LEU A 8 -0.22 -8.05 7.02
N LEU A 9 0.23 -8.33 5.79
CA LEU A 9 0.72 -7.30 4.89
C LEU A 9 -0.36 -6.25 4.58
N LEU A 10 -1.58 -6.69 4.30
CA LEU A 10 -2.70 -5.77 4.09
C LEU A 10 -2.99 -4.93 5.33
N ALA A 11 -2.96 -5.53 6.52
CA ALA A 11 -3.16 -4.81 7.77
C ALA A 11 -2.11 -3.72 7.98
N ASP A 12 -0.84 -4.04 7.70
CA ASP A 12 0.26 -3.07 7.78
C ASP A 12 0.07 -1.92 6.77
N LEU A 13 -0.32 -2.22 5.53
CA LEU A 13 -0.57 -1.20 4.51
C LEU A 13 -1.76 -0.30 4.87
N ILE A 14 -2.82 -0.86 5.44
CA ILE A 14 -4.00 -0.09 5.88
C ILE A 14 -3.66 0.85 7.04
N ALA A 15 -2.72 0.48 7.90
CA ALA A 15 -2.31 1.29 9.04
C ALA A 15 -1.66 2.63 8.65
N PHE A 16 -1.17 2.76 7.43
CA PHE A 16 -0.66 4.04 6.93
C PHE A 16 -1.80 4.94 6.46
N ASP A 17 -1.95 6.11 7.08
CA ASP A 17 -2.85 7.16 6.61
C ASP A 17 -2.24 7.85 5.39
N THR A 18 -2.55 7.32 4.22
CA THR A 18 -2.15 7.87 2.93
C THR A 18 -3.30 8.59 2.23
N VAL A 19 -4.19 9.23 2.97
CA VAL A 19 -5.16 10.16 2.39
C VAL A 19 -4.45 11.12 1.45
N SER A 20 -5.03 11.40 0.29
CA SER A 20 -4.35 12.08 -0.83
C SER A 20 -3.71 13.42 -0.47
N ARG A 21 -4.19 14.10 0.57
CA ARG A 21 -3.58 15.33 1.10
C ARG A 21 -2.33 15.10 1.96
N HIS A 22 -2.09 13.87 2.41
CA HIS A 22 -0.96 13.51 3.27
C HIS A 22 0.21 12.94 2.46
N SER A 23 1.41 12.95 3.05
CA SER A 23 2.56 12.25 2.50
C SER A 23 2.33 10.74 2.45
N ASN A 24 2.86 10.07 1.43
CA ASN A 24 2.87 8.61 1.35
C ASN A 24 4.26 8.00 1.63
N LEU A 25 5.24 8.82 2.01
CA LEU A 25 6.64 8.39 2.09
C LEU A 25 6.85 7.26 3.11
N ALA A 26 6.14 7.28 4.23
CA ALA A 26 6.26 6.23 5.25
C ALA A 26 5.79 4.86 4.70
N LEU A 27 4.69 4.83 3.94
CA LEU A 27 4.23 3.62 3.28
C LEU A 27 5.23 3.15 2.22
N ILE A 28 5.74 4.07 1.40
CA ILE A 28 6.72 3.75 0.36
C ILE A 28 8.00 3.17 0.96
N ASP A 29 8.52 3.76 2.04
CA ASP A 29 9.68 3.21 2.76
C ASP A 29 9.41 1.81 3.32
N TYR A 30 8.22 1.57 3.86
CA TYR A 30 7.81 0.24 4.30
C TYR A 30 7.85 -0.77 3.15
N VAL A 31 7.29 -0.41 1.99
CA VAL A 31 7.27 -1.30 0.81
C VAL A 31 8.69 -1.56 0.29
N GLN A 32 9.54 -0.54 0.22
CA GLN A 32 10.95 -0.73 -0.17
C GLN A 32 11.66 -1.73 0.73
N ARG A 33 11.52 -1.58 2.05
CA ARG A 33 12.12 -2.51 3.00
C ARG A 33 11.54 -3.91 2.91
N TYR A 34 10.24 -4.01 2.66
CA TYR A 34 9.58 -5.31 2.44
C TYR A 34 10.16 -6.03 1.22
N LEU A 35 10.28 -5.33 0.08
CA LEU A 35 10.86 -5.89 -1.14
C LEU A 35 12.34 -6.28 -0.97
N ALA A 36 13.10 -5.46 -0.26
CA ALA A 36 14.52 -5.74 0.01
C ALA A 36 14.75 -7.05 0.78
N ARG A 37 13.82 -7.47 1.63
CA ARG A 37 13.89 -8.77 2.33
C ARG A 37 13.89 -9.95 1.36
N TYR A 38 13.33 -9.77 0.18
CA TYR A 38 13.27 -10.78 -0.88
C TYR A 38 14.33 -10.54 -1.97
N GLY A 39 15.32 -9.67 -1.70
CA GLY A 39 16.38 -9.37 -2.66
C GLY A 39 15.90 -8.54 -3.86
N VAL A 40 14.77 -7.86 -3.75
CA VAL A 40 14.23 -7.02 -4.81
C VAL A 40 14.61 -5.56 -4.57
N ASP A 41 15.44 -5.02 -5.48
CA ASP A 41 15.75 -3.59 -5.49
C ASP A 41 14.59 -2.79 -6.05
N SER A 42 14.42 -1.57 -5.54
CA SER A 42 13.38 -0.68 -5.99
C SER A 42 13.89 0.74 -6.16
N GLN A 43 13.28 1.47 -7.07
CA GLN A 43 13.62 2.86 -7.38
C GLN A 43 12.54 3.78 -6.85
N LEU A 44 12.94 4.74 -6.02
CA LEU A 44 12.09 5.81 -5.55
C LEU A 44 12.01 6.94 -6.59
N LEU A 45 10.80 7.35 -6.92
CA LEU A 45 10.52 8.45 -7.85
C LEU A 45 9.74 9.53 -7.09
N PRO A 46 10.46 10.48 -6.44
CA PRO A 46 9.80 11.54 -5.66
C PRO A 46 9.12 12.56 -6.58
N ASP A 47 8.05 13.16 -6.08
CA ASP A 47 7.43 14.30 -6.73
C ASP A 47 8.21 15.61 -6.49
N ALA A 48 7.80 16.69 -7.13
CA ALA A 48 8.47 17.98 -7.00
C ALA A 48 8.41 18.57 -5.57
N SER A 49 7.42 18.18 -4.77
CA SER A 49 7.29 18.65 -3.38
C SER A 49 8.22 17.90 -2.41
N GLY A 50 8.71 16.72 -2.79
CA GLY A 50 9.44 15.82 -1.91
C GLY A 50 8.59 15.20 -0.79
N GLN A 51 7.28 15.38 -0.81
CA GLN A 51 6.35 14.83 0.19
C GLN A 51 5.68 13.55 -0.28
N LYS A 52 5.77 13.25 -1.56
CA LYS A 52 5.21 12.04 -2.16
C LYS A 52 6.21 11.38 -3.09
N ALA A 53 6.05 10.08 -3.27
CA ALA A 53 6.84 9.33 -4.23
C ALA A 53 6.04 8.20 -4.85
N SER A 54 6.42 7.85 -6.07
CA SER A 54 6.11 6.55 -6.67
C SER A 54 7.26 5.59 -6.45
N LEU A 55 6.98 4.30 -6.52
CA LEU A 55 7.96 3.24 -6.38
C LEU A 55 7.92 2.34 -7.61
N LEU A 56 9.08 2.07 -8.17
CA LEU A 56 9.25 1.12 -9.26
C LEU A 56 10.15 -0.03 -8.81
N ALA A 57 9.70 -1.25 -9.00
CA ALA A 57 10.51 -2.44 -8.77
C ALA A 57 10.37 -3.39 -9.95
N VAL A 58 11.44 -4.10 -10.26
CA VAL A 58 11.46 -5.13 -11.31
C VAL A 58 11.86 -6.45 -10.68
N ILE A 59 11.05 -7.48 -10.92
CA ILE A 59 11.29 -8.83 -10.47
C ILE A 59 11.59 -9.70 -11.68
N GLY A 60 12.75 -10.34 -11.69
CA GLY A 60 13.19 -11.20 -12.79
C GLY A 60 14.11 -10.49 -13.79
N PRO A 61 14.30 -11.09 -15.00
CA PRO A 61 15.22 -10.57 -15.99
C PRO A 61 14.75 -9.20 -16.52
N GLN A 62 15.70 -8.27 -16.69
CA GLN A 62 15.43 -6.93 -17.22
C GLN A 62 15.66 -6.81 -18.73
N ASP A 63 16.19 -7.85 -19.35
CA ASP A 63 16.49 -7.94 -20.77
C ASP A 63 15.38 -8.58 -21.61
N LYS A 64 14.23 -8.84 -21.01
CA LYS A 64 13.08 -9.49 -21.64
C LYS A 64 11.80 -8.69 -21.37
N PRO A 65 10.82 -8.77 -22.29
CA PRO A 65 9.50 -8.21 -22.05
C PRO A 65 8.85 -8.82 -20.81
N GLY A 66 8.06 -8.04 -20.09
CA GLY A 66 7.37 -8.47 -18.89
C GLY A 66 5.96 -7.89 -18.79
N ILE A 67 5.34 -8.10 -17.64
CA ILE A 67 4.03 -7.56 -17.29
C ILE A 67 4.24 -6.43 -16.29
N VAL A 68 3.58 -5.31 -16.48
CA VAL A 68 3.55 -4.21 -15.51
C VAL A 68 2.29 -4.33 -14.66
N LEU A 69 2.48 -4.43 -13.35
CA LEU A 69 1.40 -4.27 -12.37
C LEU A 69 1.46 -2.84 -11.85
N SER A 70 0.37 -2.11 -11.95
CA SER A 70 0.28 -0.72 -11.52
C SER A 70 -0.83 -0.54 -10.50
N GLY A 71 -0.52 0.16 -9.42
CA GLY A 71 -1.47 0.47 -8.36
C GLY A 71 -1.15 1.83 -7.75
N HIS A 72 -2.09 2.37 -6.98
CA HIS A 72 -1.90 3.61 -6.24
C HIS A 72 -1.92 3.38 -4.72
N THR A 73 -1.22 4.23 -3.99
CA THR A 73 -1.10 4.13 -2.53
C THR A 73 -2.01 5.10 -1.78
N ASP A 74 -2.47 6.15 -2.46
CA ASP A 74 -3.37 7.13 -1.84
C ASP A 74 -4.78 6.58 -1.67
N VAL A 75 -5.47 7.13 -0.69
CA VAL A 75 -6.86 6.80 -0.37
C VAL A 75 -7.66 8.07 -0.19
N VAL A 76 -8.97 7.97 -0.42
CA VAL A 76 -9.89 9.09 -0.19
C VAL A 76 -10.01 9.39 1.30
N PRO A 77 -10.34 10.65 1.68
CA PRO A 77 -10.53 11.03 3.07
C PRO A 77 -11.60 10.19 3.78
N VAL A 78 -11.47 10.07 5.09
CA VAL A 78 -12.48 9.45 5.97
C VAL A 78 -13.35 10.49 6.66
N ASP A 79 -13.02 11.76 6.48
CA ASP A 79 -13.73 12.88 7.10
C ASP A 79 -15.23 12.83 6.80
N GLY A 80 -16.05 12.99 7.82
CA GLY A 80 -17.52 13.00 7.69
C GLY A 80 -18.16 11.63 7.46
N GLN A 81 -17.39 10.56 7.36
CA GLN A 81 -17.92 9.19 7.27
C GLN A 81 -18.13 8.60 8.67
N GLN A 82 -19.22 7.87 8.84
CA GLN A 82 -19.47 7.12 10.07
C GLN A 82 -18.83 5.73 9.95
N TRP A 83 -17.73 5.52 10.66
CA TRP A 83 -17.05 4.24 10.75
C TRP A 83 -17.42 3.51 12.03
N GLN A 84 -17.62 2.19 11.95
CA GLN A 84 -17.85 1.33 13.10
C GLN A 84 -16.56 0.88 13.78
N SER A 85 -15.42 1.16 13.16
CA SER A 85 -14.08 0.83 13.63
C SER A 85 -13.11 1.87 13.09
N ASP A 86 -11.87 1.92 13.61
CA ASP A 86 -10.83 2.79 13.07
C ASP A 86 -10.58 2.47 11.59
N PRO A 87 -10.73 3.45 10.68
CA PRO A 87 -10.52 3.25 9.24
C PRO A 87 -9.11 2.78 8.88
N PHE A 88 -8.11 3.08 9.70
CA PHE A 88 -6.72 2.72 9.49
C PHE A 88 -6.27 1.52 10.35
N CYS A 89 -7.24 0.75 10.85
CA CYS A 89 -7.00 -0.51 11.53
C CYS A 89 -7.86 -1.60 10.89
N LEU A 90 -7.24 -2.48 10.11
CA LEU A 90 -7.96 -3.53 9.39
C LEU A 90 -8.77 -4.39 10.35
N GLN A 91 -10.05 -4.52 10.11
CA GLN A 91 -10.97 -5.34 10.87
C GLN A 91 -11.57 -6.44 10.00
N GLN A 92 -11.67 -7.63 10.56
CA GLN A 92 -12.40 -8.73 9.92
C GLN A 92 -13.74 -8.96 10.64
N ARG A 93 -14.82 -8.92 9.87
CA ARG A 93 -16.18 -9.19 10.35
C ARG A 93 -16.96 -9.92 9.27
N ASP A 94 -17.67 -10.97 9.63
CA ASP A 94 -18.55 -11.72 8.73
C ASP A 94 -17.88 -12.12 7.40
N GLY A 95 -16.63 -12.56 7.47
CA GLY A 95 -15.86 -12.99 6.31
C GLY A 95 -15.38 -11.85 5.39
N ARG A 96 -15.51 -10.60 5.82
CA ARG A 96 -15.09 -9.40 5.08
C ARG A 96 -14.03 -8.62 5.83
N LEU A 97 -13.18 -7.91 5.09
CA LEU A 97 -12.16 -7.03 5.62
C LEU A 97 -12.61 -5.57 5.46
N TYR A 98 -12.50 -4.81 6.55
CA TYR A 98 -12.90 -3.40 6.61
C TYR A 98 -11.70 -2.53 6.96
N GLY A 99 -11.49 -1.49 6.17
CA GLY A 99 -10.44 -0.50 6.35
C GLY A 99 -10.41 0.44 5.16
N ARG A 100 -9.96 1.69 5.37
CA ARG A 100 -9.81 2.63 4.26
C ARG A 100 -8.70 2.13 3.32
N GLY A 101 -9.04 1.92 2.05
CA GLY A 101 -8.15 1.36 1.05
C GLY A 101 -8.15 -0.17 0.95
N ALA A 102 -8.95 -0.88 1.76
CA ALA A 102 -9.02 -2.34 1.69
C ALA A 102 -9.55 -2.86 0.34
N ALA A 103 -10.36 -2.06 -0.36
CA ALA A 103 -10.84 -2.39 -1.71
C ALA A 103 -10.16 -1.53 -2.79
N ASP A 104 -9.90 -0.25 -2.51
CA ASP A 104 -9.35 0.71 -3.46
C ASP A 104 -8.20 1.50 -2.80
N MET A 105 -6.94 1.07 -3.03
CA MET A 105 -6.62 -0.23 -3.66
C MET A 105 -5.40 -0.87 -3.01
N LYS A 106 -5.33 -0.92 -1.68
CA LYS A 106 -4.24 -1.59 -0.95
C LYS A 106 -4.43 -3.11 -0.86
N GLY A 107 -5.67 -3.58 -1.10
CA GLY A 107 -6.04 -4.99 -1.05
C GLY A 107 -5.81 -5.77 -2.33
#